data_9dac17b4a3eae890872d319aad89204a
#
_entry.id   9dac17b4a3eae890872d319aad89204a
#
_cell.length_a   1.000
_cell.length_b   1.000
_cell.length_c   1.000
_cell.angle_alpha   90.00
_cell.angle_beta   90.00
_cell.angle_gamma   90.00
#
_symmetry.space_group_name_H-M   'P 1'
#
loop_
_entity.id
_entity.type
_entity.pdbx_description
1 polymer ?
#
loop_
_entity_poly.entity_id
_entity_poly.type
_entity_poly.pdbx_seq_one_letter_code
_entity_poly.pdbx_strand_id
1 'polypeptide(L)'
;MLTLIVMTDGRREYLEQAAATFDRLHGPIAARVIHDDSGDPDYAAWLYSAFPGWTIVSTGARSGFAGAYRSAWSWLRDNCRTDWVFSTEDDFLFERHVDLTAMASVMLLRPMAQMALLRQPWNRVEQVAGGIVEQHPDDYTDRTDGTHHWLQHRRFYTTNPHLTRLRFIKTHDWPEGPESEGRFGVELFAAEPMTTCGFWGPRGSGPWVRHIGAERAGTVY
;
A
#
# COMPACT_ATOMS: atom_id res chain seq x y z
N MET A 1 -14.15 10.37 3.45
CA MET A 1 -12.81 11.01 3.64
C MET A 1 -11.77 9.92 3.79
N LEU A 2 -10.49 10.20 3.48
CA LEU A 2 -9.41 9.23 3.60
C LEU A 2 -8.15 9.80 4.27
N THR A 3 -7.35 8.92 4.85
CA THR A 3 -6.00 9.19 5.37
C THR A 3 -4.98 8.63 4.39
N LEU A 4 -4.01 9.43 3.98
CA LEU A 4 -2.79 8.96 3.32
C LEU A 4 -1.76 8.62 4.40
N ILE A 5 -1.26 7.38 4.41
CA ILE A 5 -0.13 6.98 5.25
C ILE A 5 1.03 6.53 4.39
N VAL A 6 2.21 7.04 4.71
CA VAL A 6 3.48 6.67 4.06
C VAL A 6 4.36 5.98 5.09
N MET A 7 4.78 4.76 4.77
CA MET A 7 5.72 3.98 5.57
C MET A 7 7.14 4.31 5.14
N THR A 8 8.04 4.57 6.09
CA THR A 8 9.46 4.86 5.81
C THR A 8 10.37 4.23 6.85
N ASP A 9 11.59 3.92 6.47
CA ASP A 9 12.62 3.34 7.35
C ASP A 9 13.95 4.14 7.35
N GLY A 10 13.87 5.47 7.09
CA GLY A 10 15.04 6.34 7.08
C GLY A 10 15.60 6.61 5.69
N ARG A 11 14.92 6.22 4.62
CA ARG A 11 15.34 6.39 3.23
C ARG A 11 14.94 7.76 2.68
N ARG A 12 15.62 8.80 3.14
CA ARG A 12 15.29 10.20 2.81
C ARG A 12 15.14 10.45 1.31
N GLU A 13 16.12 10.02 0.51
CA GLU A 13 16.11 10.26 -0.93
C GLU A 13 14.94 9.56 -1.65
N TYR A 14 14.52 8.40 -1.18
CA TYR A 14 13.35 7.72 -1.72
C TYR A 14 12.07 8.45 -1.36
N LEU A 15 11.93 8.84 -0.08
CA LEU A 15 10.76 9.59 0.35
C LEU A 15 10.61 10.94 -0.36
N GLU A 16 11.72 11.67 -0.60
CA GLU A 16 11.70 12.93 -1.36
C GLU A 16 11.22 12.69 -2.81
N GLN A 17 11.69 11.63 -3.47
CA GLN A 17 11.25 11.26 -4.81
C GLN A 17 9.77 10.83 -4.82
N ALA A 18 9.36 9.99 -3.90
CA ALA A 18 7.96 9.53 -3.79
C ALA A 18 7.02 10.71 -3.55
N ALA A 19 7.36 11.59 -2.59
CA ALA A 19 6.56 12.74 -2.22
C ALA A 19 6.33 13.71 -3.40
N ALA A 20 7.32 13.86 -4.27
CA ALA A 20 7.20 14.67 -5.49
C ALA A 20 6.12 14.16 -6.47
N THR A 21 5.60 12.93 -6.27
CA THR A 21 4.56 12.34 -7.11
C THR A 21 3.19 12.24 -6.44
N PHE A 22 3.06 12.67 -5.17
CA PHE A 22 1.79 12.54 -4.43
C PHE A 22 0.69 13.50 -4.92
N ASP A 23 1.01 14.49 -5.72
CA ASP A 23 0.05 15.33 -6.44
C ASP A 23 -0.80 14.54 -7.44
N ARG A 24 -0.36 13.34 -7.84
CA ARG A 24 -1.11 12.41 -8.69
C ARG A 24 -2.20 11.64 -7.95
N LEU A 25 -2.24 11.71 -6.61
CA LEU A 25 -3.29 11.11 -5.80
C LEU A 25 -4.47 12.10 -5.66
N HIS A 26 -5.58 11.80 -6.32
CA HIS A 26 -6.76 12.64 -6.31
C HIS A 26 -7.84 12.04 -5.40
N GLY A 27 -8.39 12.89 -4.51
CA GLY A 27 -9.48 12.49 -3.62
C GLY A 27 -9.52 13.36 -2.35
N PRO A 28 -10.50 13.13 -1.48
CA PRO A 28 -10.68 13.91 -0.25
C PRO A 28 -9.71 13.44 0.85
N ILE A 29 -8.40 13.68 0.66
CA ILE A 29 -7.35 13.38 1.65
C ILE A 29 -7.49 14.36 2.81
N ALA A 30 -8.06 13.88 3.91
CA ALA A 30 -8.32 14.68 5.11
C ALA A 30 -7.14 14.68 6.10
N ALA A 31 -6.29 13.66 6.04
CA ALA A 31 -5.10 13.55 6.89
C ALA A 31 -3.93 12.94 6.11
N ARG A 32 -2.73 13.38 6.45
CA ARG A 32 -1.48 12.85 5.92
C ARG A 32 -0.59 12.43 7.07
N VAL A 33 -0.07 11.23 7.01
CA VAL A 33 0.72 10.60 8.06
C VAL A 33 1.99 10.03 7.46
N ILE A 34 3.12 10.22 8.13
CA ILE A 34 4.35 9.46 7.86
C ILE A 34 4.60 8.59 9.09
N HIS A 35 4.68 7.29 8.88
CA HIS A 35 5.07 6.32 9.91
C HIS A 35 6.54 5.97 9.70
N ASP A 36 7.37 6.40 10.64
CA ASP A 36 8.82 6.26 10.59
C ASP A 36 9.30 5.13 11.51
N ASP A 37 9.86 4.09 10.91
CA ASP A 37 10.48 2.94 11.57
C ASP A 37 12.02 3.00 11.54
N SER A 38 12.62 4.16 11.23
CA SER A 38 14.07 4.28 11.14
C SER A 38 14.77 4.08 12.48
N GLY A 39 14.13 4.50 13.57
CA GLY A 39 14.76 4.62 14.88
C GLY A 39 15.83 5.70 14.95
N ASP A 40 15.90 6.59 13.95
CA ASP A 40 16.89 7.66 13.82
C ASP A 40 16.25 9.01 14.20
N PRO A 41 16.68 9.64 15.32
CA PRO A 41 16.15 10.92 15.76
C PRO A 41 16.43 12.07 14.80
N ASP A 42 17.55 12.03 14.07
CA ASP A 42 17.90 13.07 13.10
C ASP A 42 16.98 12.97 11.86
N TYR A 43 16.65 11.74 11.44
CA TYR A 43 15.68 11.52 10.38
C TYR A 43 14.29 11.98 10.81
N ALA A 44 13.85 11.64 12.02
CA ALA A 44 12.59 12.11 12.58
C ALA A 44 12.51 13.64 12.63
N ALA A 45 13.58 14.30 13.08
CA ALA A 45 13.65 15.77 13.09
C ALA A 45 13.56 16.36 11.68
N TRP A 46 14.22 15.74 10.70
CA TRP A 46 14.12 16.14 9.31
C TRP A 46 12.67 16.01 8.79
N LEU A 47 11.98 14.92 9.10
CA LEU A 47 10.57 14.70 8.68
C LEU A 47 9.67 15.85 9.15
N TYR A 48 9.77 16.28 10.40
CA TYR A 48 9.00 17.43 10.92
C TYR A 48 9.27 18.72 10.13
N SER A 49 10.49 18.92 9.67
CA SER A 49 10.89 20.09 8.87
C SER A 49 10.43 19.99 7.41
N ALA A 50 10.60 18.82 6.80
CA ALA A 50 10.34 18.58 5.38
C ALA A 50 8.84 18.44 5.04
N PHE A 51 8.04 17.96 6.00
CA PHE A 51 6.62 17.70 5.80
C PHE A 51 5.73 18.49 6.77
N PRO A 52 5.73 19.85 6.67
CA PRO A 52 4.90 20.67 7.55
C PRO A 52 3.42 20.33 7.35
N GLY A 53 2.70 20.17 8.47
CA GLY A 53 1.26 19.82 8.45
C GLY A 53 0.96 18.33 8.28
N TRP A 54 1.97 17.46 8.14
CA TRP A 54 1.80 16.02 8.25
C TRP A 54 1.92 15.56 9.71
N THR A 55 1.22 14.49 10.04
CA THR A 55 1.44 13.80 11.32
C THR A 55 2.64 12.87 11.18
N ILE A 56 3.66 13.07 11.97
CA ILE A 56 4.84 12.20 12.02
C ILE A 56 4.68 11.25 13.20
N VAL A 57 4.75 9.95 12.94
CA VAL A 57 4.68 8.88 13.92
C VAL A 57 6.02 8.14 13.88
N SER A 58 6.92 8.49 14.79
CA SER A 58 8.21 7.80 14.90
C SER A 58 8.17 6.81 16.05
N THR A 59 8.63 5.58 15.81
CA THR A 59 8.64 4.50 16.80
C THR A 59 9.80 4.59 17.79
N GLY A 60 10.79 5.45 17.50
CA GLY A 60 12.00 5.61 18.29
C GLY A 60 12.98 4.42 18.26
N ALA A 61 12.60 3.34 17.59
CA ALA A 61 13.44 2.17 17.36
C ALA A 61 13.00 1.46 16.09
N ARG A 62 13.96 0.88 15.36
CA ARG A 62 13.66 0.09 14.16
C ARG A 62 13.06 -1.25 14.55
N SER A 63 11.88 -1.54 14.09
CA SER A 63 11.16 -2.80 14.34
C SER A 63 11.11 -3.73 13.13
N GLY A 64 11.57 -3.24 11.97
CA GLY A 64 11.57 -3.95 10.70
C GLY A 64 10.17 -4.04 10.09
N PHE A 65 10.07 -4.64 8.91
CA PHE A 65 8.86 -4.64 8.09
C PHE A 65 7.59 -5.03 8.85
N ALA A 66 7.59 -6.21 9.49
CA ALA A 66 6.41 -6.68 10.23
C ALA A 66 6.07 -5.79 11.43
N GLY A 67 7.08 -5.35 12.17
CA GLY A 67 6.92 -4.46 13.32
C GLY A 67 6.39 -3.09 12.91
N ALA A 68 6.90 -2.52 11.83
CA ALA A 68 6.47 -1.25 11.27
C ALA A 68 4.98 -1.28 10.88
N TYR A 69 4.54 -2.32 10.15
CA TYR A 69 3.13 -2.48 9.78
C TYR A 69 2.21 -2.68 10.98
N ARG A 70 2.63 -3.47 11.98
CA ARG A 70 1.88 -3.63 13.24
C ARG A 70 1.73 -2.32 13.98
N SER A 71 2.81 -1.57 14.12
CA SER A 71 2.81 -0.25 14.76
C SER A 71 1.93 0.75 14.01
N ALA A 72 2.04 0.81 12.69
CA ALA A 72 1.21 1.68 11.85
C ALA A 72 -0.28 1.33 11.96
N TRP A 73 -0.64 0.05 11.92
CA TRP A 73 -2.02 -0.39 12.07
C TRP A 73 -2.57 -0.10 13.47
N SER A 74 -1.75 -0.29 14.52
CA SER A 74 -2.15 0.09 15.90
C SER A 74 -2.42 1.59 15.97
N TRP A 75 -1.50 2.40 15.45
CA TRP A 75 -1.70 3.86 15.44
C TRP A 75 -2.95 4.27 14.66
N LEU A 76 -3.19 3.66 13.49
CA LEU A 76 -4.40 3.93 12.68
C LEU A 76 -5.69 3.56 13.42
N ARG A 77 -5.72 2.44 14.13
CA ARG A 77 -6.89 2.02 14.95
C ARG A 77 -7.27 3.08 15.98
N ASP A 78 -6.26 3.64 16.64
CA ASP A 78 -6.46 4.54 17.76
C ASP A 78 -6.70 6.00 17.33
N ASN A 79 -6.03 6.44 16.26
CA ASN A 79 -5.94 7.86 15.90
C ASN A 79 -6.67 8.22 14.60
N CYS A 80 -6.81 7.29 13.66
CA CYS A 80 -7.45 7.59 12.38
C CYS A 80 -8.96 7.83 12.55
N ARG A 81 -9.47 8.89 11.90
CA ARG A 81 -10.89 9.31 11.96
C ARG A 81 -11.56 9.30 10.58
N THR A 82 -10.90 8.79 9.56
CA THR A 82 -11.45 8.64 8.22
C THR A 82 -11.93 7.22 7.97
N ASP A 83 -12.79 7.01 6.98
CA ASP A 83 -13.32 5.68 6.65
C ASP A 83 -12.33 4.82 5.86
N TRP A 84 -11.42 5.50 5.16
CA TRP A 84 -10.48 4.91 4.23
C TRP A 84 -9.04 5.28 4.56
N VAL A 85 -8.14 4.36 4.29
CA VAL A 85 -6.69 4.54 4.41
C VAL A 85 -6.06 4.19 3.07
N PHE A 86 -5.33 5.12 2.47
CA PHE A 86 -4.45 4.84 1.36
C PHE A 86 -3.02 4.71 1.90
N SER A 87 -2.47 3.51 1.79
CA SER A 87 -1.14 3.17 2.29
C SER A 87 -0.15 3.07 1.14
N THR A 88 1.05 3.59 1.34
CA THR A 88 2.19 3.46 0.42
C THR A 88 3.49 3.41 1.22
N GLU A 89 4.56 2.92 0.61
CA GLU A 89 5.92 3.02 1.14
C GLU A 89 6.67 4.18 0.47
N ASP A 90 7.79 4.57 1.05
CA ASP A 90 8.61 5.71 0.63
C ASP A 90 9.36 5.49 -0.70
N ASP A 91 9.29 4.28 -1.27
CA ASP A 91 9.97 3.89 -2.50
C ASP A 91 9.02 3.59 -3.69
N PHE A 92 7.79 4.07 -3.62
CA PHE A 92 6.85 4.02 -4.73
C PHE A 92 6.64 5.39 -5.39
N LEU A 93 6.91 5.49 -6.68
CA LEU A 93 6.60 6.66 -7.51
C LEU A 93 5.27 6.42 -8.22
N PHE A 94 4.34 7.36 -8.10
CA PHE A 94 3.08 7.31 -8.86
C PHE A 94 3.35 7.80 -10.29
N GLU A 95 3.08 6.97 -11.29
CA GLU A 95 3.33 7.31 -12.69
C GLU A 95 2.06 7.86 -13.39
N ARG A 96 0.90 7.64 -12.77
CA ARG A 96 -0.42 8.04 -13.28
C ARG A 96 -1.26 8.72 -12.21
N HIS A 97 -2.24 9.48 -12.65
CA HIS A 97 -3.28 10.00 -11.76
C HIS A 97 -4.15 8.88 -11.23
N VAL A 98 -4.34 8.84 -9.92
CA VAL A 98 -5.10 7.83 -9.20
C VAL A 98 -6.32 8.49 -8.56
N ASP A 99 -7.51 8.11 -8.98
CA ASP A 99 -8.76 8.56 -8.38
C ASP A 99 -9.13 7.66 -7.19
N LEU A 100 -8.77 8.12 -5.99
CA LEU A 100 -9.03 7.43 -4.74
C LEU A 100 -10.54 7.39 -4.40
N THR A 101 -11.32 8.34 -4.91
CA THR A 101 -12.77 8.34 -4.75
C THR A 101 -13.40 7.23 -5.57
N ALA A 102 -12.96 7.07 -6.81
CA ALA A 102 -13.39 5.97 -7.66
C ALA A 102 -13.02 4.60 -7.09
N MET A 103 -11.77 4.43 -6.60
CA MET A 103 -11.35 3.21 -5.92
C MET A 103 -12.25 2.90 -4.71
N ALA A 104 -12.53 3.89 -3.86
CA ALA A 104 -13.41 3.73 -2.70
C ALA A 104 -14.84 3.35 -3.10
N SER A 105 -15.38 3.96 -4.16
CA SER A 105 -16.74 3.66 -4.65
C SER A 105 -16.86 2.21 -5.13
N VAL A 106 -15.88 1.71 -5.86
CA VAL A 106 -15.83 0.31 -6.31
C VAL A 106 -15.80 -0.64 -5.13
N MET A 107 -15.01 -0.34 -4.10
CA MET A 107 -14.88 -1.19 -2.91
C MET A 107 -16.12 -1.13 -2.00
N LEU A 108 -16.90 -0.03 -2.03
CA LEU A 108 -17.97 0.23 -1.05
C LEU A 108 -19.02 -0.90 -0.97
N LEU A 109 -19.35 -1.48 -2.10
CA LEU A 109 -20.40 -2.50 -2.22
C LEU A 109 -19.86 -3.94 -2.36
N ARG A 110 -18.57 -4.15 -2.09
CA ARG A 110 -17.91 -5.44 -2.31
C ARG A 110 -17.13 -5.88 -1.07
N PRO A 111 -17.01 -7.19 -0.82
CA PRO A 111 -16.18 -7.74 0.25
C PRO A 111 -14.71 -7.75 -0.19
N MET A 112 -14.13 -6.56 -0.33
CA MET A 112 -12.73 -6.38 -0.73
C MET A 112 -11.92 -5.86 0.45
N ALA A 113 -10.80 -6.54 0.73
CA ALA A 113 -9.83 -6.12 1.74
C ALA A 113 -9.03 -4.90 1.28
N GLN A 114 -8.60 -4.93 0.02
CA GLN A 114 -7.83 -3.83 -0.58
C GLN A 114 -8.09 -3.68 -2.07
N MET A 115 -7.82 -2.47 -2.57
CA MET A 115 -7.62 -2.17 -3.98
C MET A 115 -6.21 -1.61 -4.14
N ALA A 116 -5.32 -2.39 -4.74
CA ALA A 116 -3.91 -2.05 -4.89
C ALA A 116 -3.61 -1.50 -6.29
N LEU A 117 -2.47 -0.87 -6.43
CA LEU A 117 -1.93 -0.41 -7.70
C LEU A 117 -0.87 -1.40 -8.21
N LEU A 118 -0.95 -1.74 -9.50
CA LEU A 118 0.06 -2.57 -10.15
C LEU A 118 1.37 -1.76 -10.29
N ARG A 119 2.46 -2.37 -9.85
CA ARG A 119 3.83 -1.92 -10.11
C ARG A 119 4.37 -2.54 -11.40
N GLN A 120 5.54 -2.08 -11.82
CA GLN A 120 6.30 -2.73 -12.87
C GLN A 120 6.69 -4.18 -12.46
N PRO A 121 7.01 -5.05 -13.44
CA PRO A 121 7.55 -6.36 -13.15
C PRO A 121 8.79 -6.27 -12.27
N TRP A 122 8.81 -7.07 -11.19
CA TRP A 122 9.81 -6.95 -10.14
C TRP A 122 11.02 -7.86 -10.36
N ASN A 123 10.76 -9.13 -10.47
CA ASN A 123 11.79 -10.15 -10.62
C ASN A 123 11.86 -10.67 -12.05
N ARG A 124 12.88 -11.48 -12.33
CA ARG A 124 13.09 -12.02 -13.67
C ARG A 124 11.90 -12.83 -14.20
N VAL A 125 11.19 -13.53 -13.33
CA VAL A 125 10.04 -14.35 -13.73
C VAL A 125 8.88 -13.46 -14.16
N GLU A 126 8.58 -12.42 -13.37
CA GLU A 126 7.58 -11.41 -13.75
C GLU A 126 7.99 -10.66 -15.03
N GLN A 127 9.27 -10.31 -15.16
CA GLN A 127 9.77 -9.60 -16.37
C GLN A 127 9.59 -10.45 -17.63
N VAL A 128 9.84 -11.75 -17.55
CA VAL A 128 9.63 -12.67 -18.67
C VAL A 128 8.15 -12.85 -18.99
N ALA A 129 7.30 -12.89 -17.97
CA ALA A 129 5.85 -13.03 -18.13
C ALA A 129 5.16 -11.73 -18.57
N GLY A 130 5.77 -10.57 -18.34
CA GLY A 130 5.16 -9.26 -18.60
C GLY A 130 4.54 -8.60 -17.36
N GLY A 131 4.54 -9.27 -16.21
CA GLY A 131 4.03 -8.77 -14.93
C GLY A 131 3.48 -9.88 -14.04
N ILE A 132 3.10 -9.51 -12.83
CA ILE A 132 2.57 -10.46 -11.84
C ILE A 132 1.21 -11.05 -12.27
N VAL A 133 0.42 -10.29 -13.00
CA VAL A 133 -0.88 -10.73 -13.53
C VAL A 133 -0.68 -11.70 -14.68
N GLU A 134 0.24 -11.38 -15.59
CA GLU A 134 0.56 -12.17 -16.76
C GLU A 134 1.28 -13.49 -16.39
N GLN A 135 1.96 -13.52 -15.26
CA GLN A 135 2.55 -14.75 -14.71
C GLN A 135 1.50 -15.78 -14.29
N HIS A 136 0.33 -15.34 -13.85
CA HIS A 136 -0.75 -16.20 -13.36
C HIS A 136 -2.11 -15.67 -13.78
N PRO A 137 -2.40 -15.58 -15.08
CA PRO A 137 -3.57 -14.85 -15.60
C PRO A 137 -4.91 -15.41 -15.11
N ASP A 138 -4.99 -16.70 -14.84
CA ASP A 138 -6.20 -17.38 -14.41
C ASP A 138 -6.60 -17.07 -12.94
N ASP A 139 -5.65 -16.56 -12.15
CA ASP A 139 -5.92 -16.17 -10.76
C ASP A 139 -6.65 -14.82 -10.66
N TYR A 140 -6.77 -14.09 -11.78
CA TYR A 140 -7.35 -12.75 -11.84
C TYR A 140 -8.59 -12.71 -12.73
N THR A 141 -9.67 -12.21 -12.16
CA THR A 141 -10.92 -12.01 -12.90
C THR A 141 -11.10 -10.54 -13.24
N ASP A 142 -11.28 -10.25 -14.52
CA ASP A 142 -11.61 -8.89 -14.99
C ASP A 142 -13.00 -8.49 -14.49
N ARG A 143 -13.11 -7.32 -13.89
CA ARG A 143 -14.34 -6.75 -13.32
C ARG A 143 -14.55 -5.33 -13.80
N THR A 144 -15.82 -4.94 -13.88
CA THR A 144 -16.23 -3.57 -14.15
C THR A 144 -17.55 -3.26 -13.43
N ASP A 145 -17.77 -1.98 -13.15
CA ASP A 145 -19.08 -1.44 -12.76
C ASP A 145 -19.72 -0.63 -13.89
N GLY A 146 -19.18 -0.72 -15.11
CA GLY A 146 -19.61 0.03 -16.29
C GLY A 146 -18.79 1.31 -16.52
N THR A 147 -18.13 1.83 -15.49
CA THR A 147 -17.30 3.04 -15.57
C THR A 147 -15.84 2.73 -15.24
N HIS A 148 -15.62 1.93 -14.20
CA HIS A 148 -14.30 1.59 -13.71
C HIS A 148 -14.00 0.12 -13.95
N HIS A 149 -12.71 -0.19 -14.05
CA HIS A 149 -12.21 -1.54 -14.25
C HIS A 149 -11.23 -1.91 -13.15
N TRP A 150 -11.21 -3.19 -12.77
CA TRP A 150 -10.22 -3.75 -11.84
C TRP A 150 -10.05 -5.24 -12.08
N LEU A 151 -8.93 -5.79 -11.59
CA LEU A 151 -8.67 -7.22 -11.57
C LEU A 151 -8.93 -7.74 -10.16
N GLN A 152 -9.92 -8.61 -10.00
CA GLN A 152 -10.27 -9.21 -8.71
C GLN A 152 -9.51 -10.53 -8.54
N HIS A 153 -8.96 -10.77 -7.34
CA HIS A 153 -8.22 -11.99 -7.03
C HIS A 153 -8.31 -12.38 -5.55
N ARG A 154 -7.83 -13.61 -5.25
CA ARG A 154 -7.64 -14.14 -3.90
C ARG A 154 -6.25 -14.77 -3.75
N ARG A 155 -5.26 -14.23 -4.45
CA ARG A 155 -3.93 -14.82 -4.51
C ARG A 155 -3.06 -14.41 -3.34
N PHE A 156 -3.04 -13.14 -3.00
CA PHE A 156 -2.25 -12.56 -1.90
C PHE A 156 -2.87 -11.22 -1.45
N TYR A 157 -2.46 -10.77 -0.28
CA TYR A 157 -2.54 -9.38 0.15
C TYR A 157 -1.21 -8.72 -0.17
N THR A 158 -1.17 -7.45 -0.55
CA THR A 158 0.09 -6.77 -0.92
C THR A 158 0.24 -5.43 -0.23
N THR A 159 1.49 -5.05 0.07
CA THR A 159 1.85 -3.72 0.58
C THR A 159 2.14 -2.71 -0.53
N ASN A 160 2.07 -3.10 -1.80
CA ASN A 160 2.01 -2.13 -2.89
C ASN A 160 1.01 -1.03 -2.55
N PRO A 161 1.18 0.21 -3.06
CA PRO A 161 0.26 1.29 -2.78
C PRO A 161 -1.20 0.85 -2.96
N HIS A 162 -2.01 0.97 -1.89
CA HIS A 162 -3.36 0.43 -1.89
C HIS A 162 -4.32 1.25 -1.03
N LEU A 163 -5.60 1.17 -1.39
CA LEU A 163 -6.71 1.65 -0.60
C LEU A 163 -7.30 0.49 0.21
N THR A 164 -7.55 0.70 1.50
CA THR A 164 -8.26 -0.21 2.38
C THR A 164 -9.24 0.53 3.28
N ARG A 165 -10.22 -0.16 3.84
CA ARG A 165 -11.13 0.44 4.82
C ARG A 165 -10.48 0.48 6.21
N LEU A 166 -10.65 1.58 6.93
CA LEU A 166 -10.22 1.62 8.34
C LEU A 166 -10.87 0.52 9.17
N ARG A 167 -12.14 0.16 8.87
CA ARG A 167 -12.83 -0.95 9.54
C ARG A 167 -12.07 -2.27 9.36
N PHE A 168 -11.51 -2.53 8.19
CA PHE A 168 -10.70 -3.74 7.94
C PHE A 168 -9.45 -3.74 8.84
N ILE A 169 -8.71 -2.63 8.91
CA ILE A 169 -7.56 -2.48 9.81
C ILE A 169 -7.96 -2.69 11.28
N LYS A 170 -9.16 -2.25 11.69
CA LYS A 170 -9.67 -2.41 13.07
C LYS A 170 -10.01 -3.85 13.45
N THR A 171 -10.28 -4.71 12.48
CA THR A 171 -10.73 -6.09 12.72
C THR A 171 -9.67 -7.16 12.44
N HIS A 172 -8.51 -6.75 11.90
CA HIS A 172 -7.42 -7.68 11.55
C HIS A 172 -6.12 -7.24 12.18
N ASP A 173 -5.30 -8.20 12.59
CA ASP A 173 -3.96 -7.95 13.10
C ASP A 173 -2.91 -8.28 12.04
N TRP A 174 -1.88 -7.44 11.94
CA TRP A 174 -0.74 -7.75 11.07
C TRP A 174 0.14 -8.82 11.72
N PRO A 175 0.53 -9.91 11.00
CA PRO A 175 1.30 -11.00 11.57
C PRO A 175 2.71 -10.57 12.01
N GLU A 176 3.26 -11.27 12.98
CA GLU A 176 4.64 -11.08 13.43
C GLU A 176 5.65 -11.87 12.59
N GLY A 177 6.90 -11.40 12.57
CA GLY A 177 8.03 -12.13 12.00
C GLY A 177 8.13 -12.06 10.48
N PRO A 178 9.02 -12.89 9.90
CA PRO A 178 9.32 -12.84 8.47
C PRO A 178 8.11 -13.25 7.62
N GLU A 179 8.13 -12.83 6.35
CA GLU A 179 7.07 -13.13 5.36
C GLU A 179 5.66 -12.74 5.82
N SER A 180 5.56 -11.73 6.70
CA SER A 180 4.30 -11.33 7.31
C SER A 180 3.25 -10.91 6.29
N GLU A 181 3.63 -10.27 5.17
CA GLU A 181 2.73 -9.91 4.06
C GLU A 181 2.09 -11.17 3.44
N GLY A 182 2.92 -12.14 3.06
CA GLY A 182 2.44 -13.40 2.47
C GLY A 182 1.54 -14.17 3.41
N ARG A 183 1.95 -14.30 4.69
CA ARG A 183 1.15 -14.98 5.72
C ARG A 183 -0.18 -14.28 5.97
N PHE A 184 -0.18 -12.94 6.03
CA PHE A 184 -1.42 -12.18 6.18
C PHE A 184 -2.43 -12.53 5.09
N GLY A 185 -1.99 -12.58 3.83
CA GLY A 185 -2.86 -12.96 2.71
C GLY A 185 -3.40 -14.39 2.83
N VAL A 186 -2.56 -15.35 3.21
CA VAL A 186 -2.96 -16.75 3.40
C VAL A 186 -3.99 -16.89 4.52
N GLU A 187 -3.72 -16.29 5.68
CA GLU A 187 -4.59 -16.33 6.86
C GLU A 187 -5.93 -15.65 6.58
N LEU A 188 -5.91 -14.47 5.94
CA LEU A 188 -7.11 -13.73 5.53
C LEU A 188 -8.02 -14.58 4.65
N PHE A 189 -7.47 -15.15 3.59
CA PHE A 189 -8.29 -15.91 2.64
C PHE A 189 -8.75 -17.27 3.17
N ALA A 190 -8.05 -17.83 4.15
CA ALA A 190 -8.52 -19.02 4.86
C ALA A 190 -9.68 -18.69 5.81
N ALA A 191 -9.59 -17.58 6.54
CA ALA A 191 -10.61 -17.15 7.50
C ALA A 191 -11.87 -16.56 6.83
N GLU A 192 -11.69 -15.86 5.71
CA GLU A 192 -12.74 -15.13 5.02
C GLU A 192 -12.90 -15.58 3.56
N PRO A 193 -13.66 -16.67 3.28
CA PRO A 193 -13.81 -17.23 1.93
C PRO A 193 -14.36 -16.27 0.88
N MET A 194 -15.14 -15.27 1.29
CA MET A 194 -15.77 -14.29 0.39
C MET A 194 -14.93 -13.03 0.16
N THR A 195 -13.92 -12.80 1.01
CA THR A 195 -13.07 -11.63 0.89
C THR A 195 -12.11 -11.76 -0.29
N THR A 196 -11.94 -10.67 -1.03
CA THR A 196 -11.08 -10.58 -2.21
C THR A 196 -10.15 -9.39 -2.10
N CYS A 197 -9.13 -9.36 -2.95
CA CYS A 197 -8.31 -8.19 -3.24
C CYS A 197 -8.50 -7.77 -4.70
N GLY A 198 -8.07 -6.56 -5.05
CA GLY A 198 -8.12 -6.10 -6.43
C GLY A 198 -6.90 -5.30 -6.82
N PHE A 199 -6.60 -5.31 -8.12
CA PHE A 199 -5.71 -4.33 -8.75
C PHE A 199 -6.55 -3.35 -9.57
N TRP A 200 -6.31 -2.05 -9.36
CA TRP A 200 -7.01 -0.99 -10.06
C TRP A 200 -6.62 -0.91 -11.53
N GLY A 201 -7.61 -0.76 -12.40
CA GLY A 201 -7.46 -0.66 -13.84
C GLY A 201 -7.75 -1.97 -14.58
N PRO A 202 -7.96 -1.90 -15.90
CA PRO A 202 -8.15 -3.08 -16.73
C PRO A 202 -6.85 -3.87 -16.90
N ARG A 203 -6.97 -5.15 -17.25
CA ARG A 203 -5.83 -6.01 -17.59
C ARG A 203 -4.95 -5.34 -18.65
N GLY A 204 -3.63 -5.42 -18.46
CA GLY A 204 -2.65 -4.80 -19.35
C GLY A 204 -2.54 -3.27 -19.24
N SER A 205 -3.23 -2.62 -18.30
CA SER A 205 -3.16 -1.16 -18.11
C SER A 205 -1.97 -0.69 -17.27
N GLY A 206 -1.26 -1.58 -16.61
CA GLY A 206 -0.15 -1.23 -15.71
C GLY A 206 1.11 -0.74 -16.42
N PRO A 207 2.16 -0.34 -15.69
CA PRO A 207 2.11 -0.07 -14.26
C PRO A 207 1.43 1.26 -13.92
N TRP A 208 0.93 1.36 -12.69
CA TRP A 208 0.40 2.60 -12.09
C TRP A 208 1.44 3.27 -11.22
N VAL A 209 2.32 2.46 -10.64
CA VAL A 209 3.40 2.89 -9.77
C VAL A 209 4.70 2.21 -10.16
N ARG A 210 5.82 2.87 -9.89
CA ARG A 210 7.16 2.32 -10.03
C ARG A 210 7.79 2.16 -8.66
N HIS A 211 8.20 0.95 -8.32
CA HIS A 211 8.93 0.63 -7.11
C HIS A 211 10.42 0.86 -7.37
N ILE A 212 11.01 1.86 -6.72
CA ILE A 212 12.41 2.23 -6.92
C ILE A 212 13.35 1.58 -5.90
N GLY A 213 12.81 1.00 -4.82
CA GLY A 213 13.57 0.29 -3.81
C GLY A 213 14.27 -0.99 -4.30
N ALA A 214 13.88 -1.52 -5.47
CA ALA A 214 14.45 -2.71 -6.09
C ALA A 214 15.96 -2.63 -6.38
N GLU A 215 16.48 -1.43 -6.53
CA GLU A 215 17.88 -1.20 -6.87
C GLU A 215 18.80 -1.26 -5.64
N ARG A 216 18.28 -1.53 -4.46
CA ARG A 216 19.05 -1.59 -3.22
C ARG A 216 19.82 -2.90 -3.13
N ALA A 217 21.15 -2.86 -3.28
CA ALA A 217 22.02 -4.01 -3.05
C ALA A 217 21.88 -4.50 -1.60
N GLY A 218 21.48 -5.77 -1.44
CA GLY A 218 21.42 -6.43 -0.12
C GLY A 218 20.04 -6.58 0.50
N THR A 219 18.95 -6.17 -0.14
CA THR A 219 17.60 -6.55 0.30
C THR A 219 17.27 -7.94 -0.22
N VAL A 220 17.35 -8.92 0.67
CA VAL A 220 16.72 -10.25 0.46
C VAL A 220 15.33 -10.14 1.09
N TYR A 221 14.28 -10.12 0.28
CA TYR A 221 12.91 -10.37 0.72
C TYR A 221 12.62 -11.87 0.67
#